data_838623320c3d7e4e2e6e26db3291166c
#
_entry.id   838623320c3d7e4e2e6e26db3291166c
#
_cell.length_a   1.000
_cell.length_b   1.000
_cell.length_c   1.000
_cell.angle_alpha   90.00
_cell.angle_beta   90.00
_cell.angle_gamma   90.00
#
_symmetry.space_group_name_H-M   'P 1'
#
loop_
_entity.id
_entity.type
_entity.pdbx_description
1 polymer ?
#
loop_
_entity_poly.entity_id
_entity_poly.type
_entity_poly.pdbx_seq_one_letter_code
_entity_poly.pdbx_strand_id
1 'polypeptide(L)'
;MLSRRTFIVSAGAGMAAGSLMSQVAFAAGSKIPLGIQLWTVKAEAEKDLEGTLRRLYALGFREIEFAGYYGKSAADIGKLLKSIGLIPTSTHAGADLIAANPDQIIADAKTLGLKYIICSSPMSDAAKAKLDWAKKMDALDAGDWKLNAVLFNKFGKAVKAAGMQFGYHNHHVEFKKFDGKSGFDTLFASTDADLVKIELDVGWAVAAGEDSVAILNKYKGRVVALHVKDIGKLDADPHKATTVAVGEGTIDWKKVIGTAHANGVKHYFYEQEEPFTRPIMESAKISADYLSKLTV
;
A
#
# COMPACT_ATOMS: atom_id res chain seq x y z
N MET A 1 -54.08 -49.07 -23.14
CA MET A 1 -52.91 -49.18 -22.21
C MET A 1 -51.73 -48.40 -22.82
N LEU A 2 -51.45 -47.22 -22.34
CA LEU A 2 -50.47 -46.32 -22.93
C LEU A 2 -49.22 -46.33 -22.02
N SER A 3 -48.08 -46.76 -22.58
CA SER A 3 -46.76 -46.79 -21.92
C SER A 3 -46.16 -45.39 -21.93
N ARG A 4 -45.79 -44.87 -20.76
CA ARG A 4 -45.04 -43.66 -20.59
C ARG A 4 -43.54 -43.92 -20.78
N ARG A 5 -42.95 -43.36 -21.82
CA ARG A 5 -41.48 -43.31 -21.98
C ARG A 5 -40.93 -42.08 -21.24
N THR A 6 -40.09 -42.33 -20.23
CA THR A 6 -39.35 -41.33 -19.49
C THR A 6 -38.12 -40.93 -20.31
N PHE A 7 -38.04 -39.66 -20.65
CA PHE A 7 -36.84 -39.03 -21.22
C PHE A 7 -35.91 -38.62 -20.10
N ILE A 8 -34.71 -39.22 -20.03
CA ILE A 8 -33.63 -38.78 -19.15
C ILE A 8 -32.83 -37.76 -19.93
N VAL A 9 -32.88 -36.48 -19.46
CA VAL A 9 -32.00 -35.41 -19.92
C VAL A 9 -30.76 -35.44 -19.03
N SER A 10 -29.62 -35.83 -19.59
CA SER A 10 -28.33 -35.72 -18.93
C SER A 10 -27.89 -34.27 -18.96
N ALA A 11 -27.97 -33.58 -17.81
CA ALA A 11 -27.36 -32.27 -17.65
C ALA A 11 -25.86 -32.45 -17.38
N GLY A 12 -25.04 -32.09 -18.35
CA GLY A 12 -23.60 -31.99 -18.19
C GLY A 12 -23.25 -30.86 -17.22
N ALA A 13 -22.71 -31.21 -16.06
CA ALA A 13 -22.17 -30.26 -15.13
C ALA A 13 -20.81 -29.77 -15.64
N GLY A 14 -20.80 -28.60 -16.28
CA GLY A 14 -19.59 -27.86 -16.54
C GLY A 14 -19.08 -27.31 -15.20
N MET A 15 -17.98 -27.86 -14.68
CA MET A 15 -17.26 -27.25 -13.54
C MET A 15 -16.58 -25.98 -14.01
N ALA A 16 -17.24 -24.85 -13.79
CA ALA A 16 -16.57 -23.56 -13.75
C ALA A 16 -15.74 -23.54 -12.46
N ALA A 17 -14.42 -23.67 -12.60
CA ALA A 17 -13.48 -23.38 -11.53
C ALA A 17 -13.51 -21.88 -11.25
N GLY A 18 -14.52 -21.43 -10.52
CA GLY A 18 -14.58 -20.11 -9.92
C GLY A 18 -13.53 -20.07 -8.82
N SER A 19 -12.51 -19.27 -9.02
CA SER A 19 -11.57 -18.87 -7.99
C SER A 19 -12.39 -18.27 -6.84
N LEU A 20 -12.57 -19.02 -5.75
CA LEU A 20 -13.07 -18.53 -4.48
C LEU A 20 -12.02 -17.60 -3.89
N MET A 21 -12.02 -16.32 -4.31
CA MET A 21 -11.38 -15.28 -3.54
C MET A 21 -12.11 -15.21 -2.19
N SER A 22 -11.51 -15.79 -1.18
CA SER A 22 -11.93 -15.68 0.20
C SER A 22 -11.91 -14.18 0.56
N GLN A 23 -13.08 -13.54 0.52
CA GLN A 23 -13.28 -12.24 1.14
C GLN A 23 -13.24 -12.51 2.66
N VAL A 24 -12.10 -12.26 3.26
CA VAL A 24 -12.01 -12.22 4.73
C VAL A 24 -12.76 -10.98 5.18
N ALA A 25 -14.05 -11.12 5.44
CA ALA A 25 -14.81 -10.14 6.19
C ALA A 25 -14.40 -10.30 7.65
N PHE A 26 -13.76 -9.29 8.21
CA PHE A 26 -13.46 -9.27 9.64
C PHE A 26 -14.76 -9.07 10.43
N ALA A 27 -15.05 -9.98 11.36
CA ALA A 27 -16.11 -9.79 12.33
C ALA A 27 -15.70 -8.71 13.36
N ALA A 28 -16.67 -8.00 13.94
CA ALA A 28 -16.40 -7.06 15.03
C ALA A 28 -15.61 -7.78 16.15
N GLY A 29 -14.47 -7.19 16.56
CA GLY A 29 -13.53 -7.81 17.50
C GLY A 29 -12.45 -8.68 16.85
N SER A 30 -12.33 -8.71 15.51
CA SER A 30 -11.24 -9.39 14.81
C SER A 30 -9.94 -8.57 14.86
N LYS A 31 -8.82 -9.29 14.81
CA LYS A 31 -7.50 -8.66 14.69
C LYS A 31 -7.26 -8.21 13.25
N ILE A 32 -6.61 -7.06 13.08
CA ILE A 32 -6.15 -6.60 11.76
C ILE A 32 -5.00 -7.49 11.26
N PRO A 33 -4.87 -7.73 9.94
CA PRO A 33 -3.70 -8.38 9.39
C PRO A 33 -2.48 -7.48 9.57
N LEU A 34 -1.37 -8.03 10.07
CA LEU A 34 -0.13 -7.29 10.21
C LEU A 34 0.66 -7.39 8.91
N GLY A 35 0.78 -6.28 8.21
CA GLY A 35 1.67 -6.11 7.07
C GLY A 35 2.87 -5.24 7.43
N ILE A 36 3.90 -5.30 6.58
CA ILE A 36 5.07 -4.43 6.67
C ILE A 36 5.52 -3.97 5.28
N GLN A 37 5.84 -2.68 5.18
CA GLN A 37 6.58 -2.14 4.04
C GLN A 37 8.08 -2.42 4.23
N LEU A 38 8.71 -3.11 3.28
CA LEU A 38 10.11 -3.54 3.39
C LEU A 38 11.13 -2.41 3.33
N TRP A 39 10.72 -1.19 2.97
CA TRP A 39 11.57 -0.01 3.11
C TRP A 39 12.04 0.18 4.55
N THR A 40 11.17 -0.10 5.52
CA THR A 40 11.44 -0.04 6.95
C THR A 40 12.69 -0.82 7.37
N VAL A 41 12.88 -1.99 6.78
CA VAL A 41 13.98 -2.92 7.10
C VAL A 41 14.94 -3.10 5.92
N LYS A 42 15.02 -2.09 5.04
CA LYS A 42 15.80 -2.16 3.80
C LYS A 42 17.25 -2.57 4.05
N ALA A 43 17.90 -1.93 5.02
CA ALA A 43 19.31 -2.20 5.31
C ALA A 43 19.56 -3.65 5.81
N GLU A 44 18.62 -4.20 6.58
CA GLU A 44 18.65 -5.60 7.03
C GLU A 44 18.38 -6.57 5.88
N ALA A 45 17.39 -6.24 5.04
CA ALA A 45 17.00 -7.05 3.90
C ALA A 45 18.07 -7.07 2.80
N GLU A 46 18.80 -5.98 2.59
CA GLU A 46 19.95 -5.93 1.68
C GLU A 46 21.11 -6.83 2.13
N LYS A 47 21.32 -7.00 3.44
CA LYS A 47 22.35 -7.87 4.01
C LYS A 47 21.92 -9.33 3.99
N ASP A 48 20.70 -9.63 4.41
CA ASP A 48 20.14 -10.97 4.51
C ASP A 48 18.62 -10.93 4.38
N LEU A 49 18.13 -11.01 3.15
CA LEU A 49 16.70 -10.96 2.88
C LEU A 49 15.94 -12.12 3.54
N GLU A 50 16.45 -13.36 3.43
CA GLU A 50 15.75 -14.52 3.97
C GLU A 50 15.68 -14.47 5.49
N GLY A 51 16.80 -14.22 6.17
CA GLY A 51 16.84 -14.09 7.64
C GLY A 51 15.97 -12.94 8.13
N THR A 52 15.91 -11.82 7.41
CA THR A 52 15.03 -10.69 7.75
C THR A 52 13.57 -11.07 7.63
N LEU A 53 13.15 -11.69 6.53
CA LEU A 53 11.76 -12.14 6.32
C LEU A 53 11.33 -13.18 7.36
N ARG A 54 12.20 -14.14 7.73
CA ARG A 54 11.92 -15.11 8.79
C ARG A 54 11.75 -14.44 10.15
N ARG A 55 12.56 -13.44 10.48
CA ARG A 55 12.41 -12.64 11.72
C ARG A 55 11.09 -11.88 11.72
N LEU A 56 10.71 -11.22 10.63
CA LEU A 56 9.42 -10.53 10.50
C LEU A 56 8.24 -11.50 10.68
N TYR A 57 8.30 -12.68 10.08
CA TYR A 57 7.29 -13.72 10.28
C TYR A 57 7.18 -14.14 11.75
N ALA A 58 8.32 -14.31 12.44
CA ALA A 58 8.34 -14.65 13.86
C ALA A 58 7.76 -13.53 14.75
N LEU A 59 7.87 -12.26 14.35
CA LEU A 59 7.24 -11.11 15.01
C LEU A 59 5.74 -11.00 14.76
N GLY A 60 5.16 -11.82 13.89
CA GLY A 60 3.73 -11.82 13.62
C GLY A 60 3.31 -11.14 12.33
N PHE A 61 4.22 -10.54 11.56
CA PHE A 61 3.90 -10.03 10.23
C PHE A 61 3.52 -11.16 9.28
N ARG A 62 2.54 -10.90 8.43
CA ARG A 62 2.03 -11.88 7.46
C ARG A 62 1.98 -11.33 6.04
N GLU A 63 1.68 -10.06 5.87
CA GLU A 63 1.61 -9.39 4.57
C GLU A 63 2.88 -8.60 4.31
N ILE A 64 3.36 -8.67 3.06
CA ILE A 64 4.57 -7.96 2.61
C ILE A 64 4.19 -6.98 1.51
N GLU A 65 4.64 -5.75 1.71
CA GLU A 65 4.74 -4.76 0.66
C GLU A 65 6.20 -4.52 0.29
N PHE A 66 6.49 -4.56 -1.01
CA PHE A 66 7.85 -4.46 -1.51
C PHE A 66 8.25 -3.02 -1.83
N ALA A 67 9.51 -2.67 -1.49
CA ALA A 67 10.20 -1.47 -1.94
C ALA A 67 11.31 -1.80 -2.97
N GLY A 68 11.19 -2.94 -3.64
CA GLY A 68 12.16 -3.52 -4.56
C GLY A 68 12.40 -4.99 -4.26
N TYR A 69 13.16 -5.68 -5.14
CA TYR A 69 13.31 -7.14 -5.08
C TYR A 69 14.71 -7.60 -4.67
N TYR A 70 15.55 -6.72 -4.15
CA TYR A 70 16.87 -7.04 -3.55
C TYR A 70 17.75 -7.90 -4.46
N GLY A 71 17.76 -7.58 -5.77
CA GLY A 71 18.53 -8.32 -6.79
C GLY A 71 18.03 -9.72 -7.12
N LYS A 72 16.87 -10.14 -6.59
CA LYS A 72 16.26 -11.42 -6.89
C LYS A 72 15.18 -11.30 -7.95
N SER A 73 14.88 -12.40 -8.65
CA SER A 73 13.73 -12.45 -9.54
C SER A 73 12.40 -12.50 -8.75
N ALA A 74 11.31 -12.02 -9.35
CA ALA A 74 9.97 -12.14 -8.77
C ALA A 74 9.62 -13.60 -8.44
N ALA A 75 10.01 -14.56 -9.31
CA ALA A 75 9.77 -15.97 -9.09
C ALA A 75 10.52 -16.54 -7.87
N ASP A 76 11.78 -16.14 -7.65
CA ASP A 76 12.56 -16.61 -6.50
C ASP A 76 12.08 -16.00 -5.19
N ILE A 77 11.69 -14.72 -5.20
CA ILE A 77 11.02 -14.09 -4.06
C ILE A 77 9.71 -14.82 -3.74
N GLY A 78 8.88 -15.11 -4.73
CA GLY A 78 7.62 -15.84 -4.53
C GLY A 78 7.83 -17.21 -3.87
N LYS A 79 8.84 -17.97 -4.31
CA LYS A 79 9.23 -19.25 -3.67
C LYS A 79 9.66 -19.05 -2.21
N LEU A 80 10.50 -18.03 -1.97
CA LEU A 80 11.00 -17.73 -0.62
C LEU A 80 9.85 -17.36 0.33
N LEU A 81 8.98 -16.42 -0.05
CA LEU A 81 7.83 -16.04 0.78
C LEU A 81 6.92 -17.24 1.07
N LYS A 82 6.62 -18.04 0.06
CA LYS A 82 5.82 -19.26 0.23
C LYS A 82 6.46 -20.23 1.22
N SER A 83 7.78 -20.40 1.19
CA SER A 83 8.50 -21.28 2.12
C SER A 83 8.44 -20.81 3.57
N ILE A 84 8.28 -19.49 3.79
CA ILE A 84 8.19 -18.87 5.12
C ILE A 84 6.73 -18.80 5.60
N GLY A 85 5.76 -18.72 4.68
CA GLY A 85 4.34 -18.50 4.97
C GLY A 85 3.95 -17.01 4.96
N LEU A 86 4.73 -16.15 4.28
CA LEU A 86 4.43 -14.74 4.07
C LEU A 86 3.61 -14.56 2.78
N ILE A 87 2.74 -13.55 2.77
CA ILE A 87 1.83 -13.23 1.68
C ILE A 87 2.35 -11.97 0.97
N PRO A 88 2.74 -12.06 -0.31
CA PRO A 88 3.04 -10.89 -1.11
C PRO A 88 1.72 -10.15 -1.43
N THR A 89 1.59 -8.89 -1.00
CA THR A 89 0.33 -8.15 -1.14
C THR A 89 0.45 -7.03 -2.16
N SER A 90 1.52 -6.24 -2.09
CA SER A 90 1.73 -5.06 -2.93
C SER A 90 3.21 -4.80 -3.21
N THR A 91 3.46 -3.93 -4.18
CA THR A 91 4.80 -3.41 -4.47
C THR A 91 4.74 -1.93 -4.79
N HIS A 92 5.74 -1.19 -4.30
CA HIS A 92 5.96 0.20 -4.67
C HIS A 92 6.75 0.31 -5.99
N ALA A 93 6.36 1.28 -6.82
CA ALA A 93 7.08 1.69 -8.03
C ALA A 93 6.91 3.20 -8.21
N GLY A 94 8.00 3.94 -8.43
CA GLY A 94 7.92 5.37 -8.74
C GLY A 94 7.30 5.64 -10.12
N ALA A 95 6.69 6.80 -10.31
CA ALA A 95 6.02 7.16 -11.56
C ALA A 95 6.99 7.18 -12.77
N ASP A 96 8.24 7.56 -12.55
CA ASP A 96 9.27 7.54 -13.61
C ASP A 96 9.53 6.09 -14.09
N LEU A 97 9.58 5.12 -13.15
CA LEU A 97 9.75 3.70 -13.48
C LEU A 97 8.49 3.13 -14.16
N ILE A 98 7.30 3.51 -13.68
CA ILE A 98 6.01 3.14 -14.29
C ILE A 98 5.94 3.63 -15.75
N ALA A 99 6.39 4.86 -16.01
CA ALA A 99 6.41 5.42 -17.35
C ALA A 99 7.39 4.70 -18.28
N ALA A 100 8.56 4.29 -17.74
CA ALA A 100 9.62 3.63 -18.51
C ALA A 100 9.38 2.14 -18.78
N ASN A 101 8.86 1.39 -17.78
CA ASN A 101 8.78 -0.08 -17.80
C ASN A 101 7.44 -0.65 -17.32
N PRO A 102 6.29 -0.18 -17.82
CA PRO A 102 4.98 -0.56 -17.28
C PRO A 102 4.70 -2.07 -17.37
N ASP A 103 5.08 -2.69 -18.48
CA ASP A 103 4.79 -4.11 -18.74
C ASP A 103 5.62 -5.04 -17.84
N GLN A 104 6.89 -4.68 -17.56
CA GLN A 104 7.73 -5.46 -16.66
C GLN A 104 7.21 -5.43 -15.22
N ILE A 105 6.79 -4.24 -14.74
CA ILE A 105 6.20 -4.10 -13.40
C ILE A 105 4.96 -4.97 -13.26
N ILE A 106 4.08 -4.96 -14.27
CA ILE A 106 2.86 -5.79 -14.30
C ILE A 106 3.22 -7.29 -14.33
N ALA A 107 4.22 -7.69 -15.13
CA ALA A 107 4.64 -9.08 -15.23
C ALA A 107 5.22 -9.62 -13.92
N ASP A 108 6.06 -8.83 -13.24
CA ASP A 108 6.64 -9.20 -11.96
C ASP A 108 5.58 -9.29 -10.86
N ALA A 109 4.69 -8.30 -10.79
CA ALA A 109 3.57 -8.29 -9.85
C ALA A 109 2.64 -9.50 -10.06
N LYS A 110 2.36 -9.87 -11.32
CA LYS A 110 1.58 -11.06 -11.66
C LYS A 110 2.29 -12.36 -11.27
N THR A 111 3.61 -12.44 -11.49
CA THR A 111 4.43 -13.59 -11.09
C THR A 111 4.42 -13.80 -9.58
N LEU A 112 4.46 -12.72 -8.80
CA LEU A 112 4.34 -12.73 -7.34
C LEU A 112 2.91 -12.98 -6.84
N GLY A 113 1.89 -12.83 -7.69
CA GLY A 113 0.49 -12.91 -7.29
C GLY A 113 0.04 -11.72 -6.45
N LEU A 114 0.61 -10.53 -6.69
CA LEU A 114 0.26 -9.31 -5.95
C LEU A 114 -1.19 -8.90 -6.21
N LYS A 115 -1.78 -8.25 -5.24
CA LYS A 115 -3.11 -7.61 -5.37
C LYS A 115 -2.99 -6.17 -5.88
N TYR A 116 -1.91 -5.48 -5.47
CA TYR A 116 -1.76 -4.06 -5.75
C TYR A 116 -0.37 -3.74 -6.32
N ILE A 117 -0.34 -2.75 -7.20
CA ILE A 117 0.85 -1.99 -7.58
C ILE A 117 0.62 -0.57 -7.12
N ILE A 118 1.49 -0.04 -6.27
CA ILE A 118 1.35 1.27 -5.65
C ILE A 118 2.43 2.21 -6.18
N CYS A 119 2.03 3.38 -6.68
CA CYS A 119 2.99 4.41 -7.01
C CYS A 119 3.38 5.16 -5.73
N SER A 120 4.69 5.15 -5.41
CA SER A 120 5.23 5.73 -4.17
C SER A 120 5.92 7.08 -4.37
N SER A 121 6.07 7.55 -5.61
CA SER A 121 6.61 8.88 -5.86
C SER A 121 6.09 9.42 -7.19
N PRO A 122 5.63 10.69 -7.23
CA PRO A 122 5.11 11.28 -8.45
C PRO A 122 6.24 11.63 -9.42
N MET A 123 5.89 11.69 -10.69
CA MET A 123 6.75 12.34 -11.69
C MET A 123 6.54 13.85 -11.66
N SER A 124 7.51 14.57 -12.19
CA SER A 124 7.49 16.01 -12.38
C SER A 124 7.75 16.37 -13.83
N ASP A 125 7.61 17.63 -14.18
CA ASP A 125 8.09 18.13 -15.48
C ASP A 125 9.60 17.93 -15.64
N ALA A 126 10.09 18.05 -16.89
CA ALA A 126 11.49 17.78 -17.25
C ALA A 126 12.51 18.73 -16.58
N ALA A 127 12.09 19.92 -16.16
CA ALA A 127 12.97 20.86 -15.47
C ALA A 127 13.20 20.42 -14.03
N LYS A 128 12.14 20.08 -13.33
CA LYS A 128 12.15 19.60 -11.93
C LYS A 128 12.75 18.20 -11.81
N ALA A 129 12.62 17.36 -12.85
CA ALA A 129 13.19 16.00 -12.85
C ALA A 129 14.72 15.96 -12.69
N LYS A 130 15.42 17.08 -12.93
CA LYS A 130 16.88 17.22 -12.74
C LYS A 130 17.28 17.55 -11.30
N LEU A 131 16.34 17.88 -10.44
CA LEU A 131 16.59 18.19 -9.04
C LEU A 131 16.83 16.89 -8.24
N ASP A 132 17.52 17.01 -7.09
CA ASP A 132 17.51 15.94 -6.10
C ASP A 132 16.08 15.68 -5.61
N TRP A 133 15.86 14.48 -5.04
CA TRP A 133 14.51 14.01 -4.72
C TRP A 133 13.73 14.99 -3.84
N ALA A 134 14.35 15.50 -2.76
CA ALA A 134 13.66 16.40 -1.82
C ALA A 134 13.26 17.71 -2.52
N LYS A 135 14.18 18.34 -3.24
CA LYS A 135 13.90 19.57 -4.00
C LYS A 135 12.87 19.35 -5.11
N LYS A 136 12.92 18.18 -5.77
CA LYS A 136 11.90 17.81 -6.76
C LYS A 136 10.52 17.75 -6.12
N MET A 137 10.39 17.10 -4.98
CA MET A 137 9.12 16.99 -4.27
C MET A 137 8.58 18.37 -3.84
N ASP A 138 9.42 19.22 -3.27
CA ASP A 138 9.04 20.58 -2.85
C ASP A 138 8.64 21.48 -4.02
N ALA A 139 9.22 21.25 -5.21
CA ALA A 139 8.94 22.03 -6.40
C ALA A 139 7.67 21.60 -7.16
N LEU A 140 7.03 20.49 -6.78
CA LEU A 140 5.78 20.03 -7.42
C LEU A 140 4.69 21.09 -7.35
N ASP A 141 3.91 21.17 -8.41
CA ASP A 141 2.80 22.11 -8.56
C ASP A 141 1.51 21.44 -9.06
N ALA A 142 0.46 22.21 -9.24
CA ALA A 142 -0.83 21.70 -9.70
C ALA A 142 -0.77 21.06 -11.11
N GLY A 143 0.17 21.49 -11.95
CA GLY A 143 0.40 20.91 -13.28
C GLY A 143 0.97 19.50 -13.19
N ASP A 144 1.95 19.29 -12.29
CA ASP A 144 2.53 17.96 -12.07
C ASP A 144 1.48 16.97 -11.57
N TRP A 145 0.59 17.37 -10.65
CA TRP A 145 -0.50 16.49 -10.17
C TRP A 145 -1.47 16.09 -11.28
N LYS A 146 -1.76 16.99 -12.23
CA LYS A 146 -2.57 16.65 -13.42
C LYS A 146 -1.82 15.73 -14.37
N LEU A 147 -0.50 15.93 -14.56
CA LEU A 147 0.33 15.05 -15.35
C LEU A 147 0.33 13.63 -14.79
N ASN A 148 0.52 13.49 -13.46
CA ASN A 148 0.46 12.20 -12.80
C ASN A 148 -0.93 11.54 -12.94
N ALA A 149 -2.01 12.30 -12.87
CA ALA A 149 -3.35 11.76 -13.05
C ALA A 149 -3.55 11.11 -14.44
N VAL A 150 -2.98 11.69 -15.50
CA VAL A 150 -3.03 11.11 -16.86
C VAL A 150 -2.28 9.77 -16.89
N LEU A 151 -1.05 9.73 -16.38
CA LEU A 151 -0.25 8.51 -16.30
C LEU A 151 -0.98 7.44 -15.48
N PHE A 152 -1.50 7.81 -14.32
CA PHE A 152 -2.12 6.87 -13.37
C PHE A 152 -3.42 6.28 -13.90
N ASN A 153 -4.26 7.06 -14.57
CA ASN A 153 -5.43 6.52 -15.25
C ASN A 153 -5.05 5.51 -16.34
N LYS A 154 -4.03 5.82 -17.15
CA LYS A 154 -3.52 4.92 -18.20
C LYS A 154 -2.96 3.63 -17.61
N PHE A 155 -2.06 3.74 -16.62
CA PHE A 155 -1.43 2.57 -16.01
C PHE A 155 -2.42 1.76 -15.18
N GLY A 156 -3.32 2.41 -14.42
CA GLY A 156 -4.38 1.76 -13.66
C GLY A 156 -5.31 0.91 -14.53
N LYS A 157 -5.61 1.37 -15.77
CA LYS A 157 -6.35 0.57 -16.75
C LYS A 157 -5.60 -0.71 -17.14
N ALA A 158 -4.29 -0.64 -17.38
CA ALA A 158 -3.47 -1.80 -17.71
C ALA A 158 -3.36 -2.78 -16.53
N VAL A 159 -3.14 -2.28 -15.31
CA VAL A 159 -3.08 -3.08 -14.07
C VAL A 159 -4.42 -3.79 -13.83
N LYS A 160 -5.55 -3.09 -13.99
CA LYS A 160 -6.89 -3.67 -13.86
C LYS A 160 -7.16 -4.77 -14.89
N ALA A 161 -6.73 -4.58 -16.14
CA ALA A 161 -6.81 -5.58 -17.19
C ALA A 161 -5.97 -6.84 -16.88
N ALA A 162 -4.89 -6.69 -16.11
CA ALA A 162 -4.06 -7.79 -15.62
C ALA A 162 -4.63 -8.48 -14.35
N GLY A 163 -5.79 -8.06 -13.86
CA GLY A 163 -6.47 -8.65 -12.69
C GLY A 163 -6.00 -8.12 -11.34
N MET A 164 -5.28 -7.01 -11.33
CA MET A 164 -4.76 -6.35 -10.13
C MET A 164 -5.37 -4.94 -9.98
N GLN A 165 -5.01 -4.24 -8.92
CA GLN A 165 -5.46 -2.88 -8.67
C GLN A 165 -4.25 -1.94 -8.54
N PHE A 166 -4.31 -0.79 -9.21
CA PHE A 166 -3.32 0.27 -9.05
C PHE A 166 -3.74 1.24 -7.95
N GLY A 167 -2.75 1.78 -7.23
CA GLY A 167 -2.93 2.80 -6.20
C GLY A 167 -1.81 3.82 -6.16
N TYR A 168 -2.01 4.85 -5.37
CA TYR A 168 -1.03 5.89 -5.08
C TYR A 168 -0.84 6.05 -3.58
N HIS A 169 0.41 6.12 -3.13
CA HIS A 169 0.86 6.36 -1.77
C HIS A 169 1.30 7.80 -1.61
N ASN A 170 0.80 8.49 -0.60
CA ASN A 170 1.16 9.87 -0.32
C ASN A 170 2.33 10.00 0.64
N HIS A 171 3.04 11.12 0.46
CA HIS A 171 3.88 11.73 1.49
C HIS A 171 3.22 13.02 2.01
N HIS A 172 3.98 13.92 2.60
CA HIS A 172 3.47 15.23 3.07
C HIS A 172 3.29 16.24 1.94
N VAL A 173 4.06 16.13 0.87
CA VAL A 173 4.10 17.11 -0.25
C VAL A 173 2.79 17.21 -1.02
N GLU A 174 1.99 16.15 -1.04
CA GLU A 174 0.67 16.10 -1.67
C GLU A 174 -0.33 17.03 -1.00
N PHE A 175 -0.11 17.38 0.25
CA PHE A 175 -1.02 18.23 1.02
C PHE A 175 -0.72 19.74 0.86
N LYS A 176 0.37 20.09 0.15
CA LYS A 176 0.62 21.48 -0.26
C LYS A 176 -0.56 21.99 -1.09
N LYS A 177 -1.02 23.21 -0.77
CA LYS A 177 -2.18 23.83 -1.41
C LYS A 177 -1.78 24.75 -2.56
N PHE A 178 -2.53 24.64 -3.66
CA PHE A 178 -2.46 25.46 -4.85
C PHE A 178 -3.87 26.03 -5.08
N ASP A 179 -4.04 27.33 -5.01
CA ASP A 179 -5.34 28.00 -5.13
C ASP A 179 -6.42 27.39 -4.21
N GLY A 180 -6.01 27.07 -2.96
CA GLY A 180 -6.91 26.52 -1.94
C GLY A 180 -7.16 25.02 -2.03
N LYS A 181 -6.65 24.33 -3.07
CA LYS A 181 -6.82 22.89 -3.26
C LYS A 181 -5.47 22.16 -3.11
N SER A 182 -5.44 21.08 -2.35
CA SER A 182 -4.23 20.28 -2.18
C SER A 182 -3.86 19.51 -3.46
N GLY A 183 -2.57 19.18 -3.61
CA GLY A 183 -2.11 18.27 -4.66
C GLY A 183 -2.81 16.91 -4.58
N PHE A 184 -3.00 16.40 -3.35
CA PHE A 184 -3.76 15.16 -3.08
C PHE A 184 -5.19 15.22 -3.66
N ASP A 185 -5.93 16.28 -3.33
CA ASP A 185 -7.29 16.46 -3.85
C ASP A 185 -7.31 16.68 -5.36
N THR A 186 -6.30 17.35 -5.90
CA THR A 186 -6.17 17.58 -7.34
C THR A 186 -5.94 16.27 -8.08
N LEU A 187 -5.03 15.43 -7.58
CA LEU A 187 -4.74 14.12 -8.14
C LEU A 187 -5.99 13.23 -8.14
N PHE A 188 -6.63 13.08 -6.96
CA PHE A 188 -7.76 12.16 -6.84
C PHE A 188 -9.04 12.65 -7.48
N ALA A 189 -9.23 13.96 -7.65
CA ALA A 189 -10.33 14.50 -8.45
C ALA A 189 -10.11 14.32 -9.96
N SER A 190 -8.85 14.14 -10.40
CA SER A 190 -8.48 13.97 -11.81
C SER A 190 -8.27 12.51 -12.21
N THR A 191 -8.45 11.56 -11.28
CA THR A 191 -8.29 10.13 -11.53
C THR A 191 -9.59 9.37 -11.31
N ASP A 192 -9.80 8.33 -12.14
CA ASP A 192 -10.93 7.41 -12.01
C ASP A 192 -10.77 6.58 -10.73
N ALA A 193 -11.78 6.60 -9.87
CA ALA A 193 -11.79 5.90 -8.59
C ALA A 193 -11.73 4.37 -8.71
N ASP A 194 -12.13 3.82 -9.86
CA ASP A 194 -12.05 2.39 -10.15
C ASP A 194 -10.68 1.98 -10.71
N LEU A 195 -9.89 2.93 -11.18
CA LEU A 195 -8.56 2.68 -11.73
C LEU A 195 -7.45 3.02 -10.76
N VAL A 196 -7.64 4.06 -9.93
CA VAL A 196 -6.60 4.59 -9.03
C VAL A 196 -7.14 4.62 -7.60
N LYS A 197 -6.64 3.73 -6.77
CA LYS A 197 -6.93 3.64 -5.34
C LYS A 197 -5.96 4.47 -4.52
N ILE A 198 -6.20 4.54 -3.23
CA ILE A 198 -5.37 5.24 -2.25
C ILE A 198 -4.76 4.23 -1.30
N GLU A 199 -3.46 4.28 -1.15
CA GLU A 199 -2.76 3.82 0.02
C GLU A 199 -2.44 5.05 0.86
N LEU A 200 -3.15 5.22 1.97
CA LEU A 200 -2.97 6.41 2.81
C LEU A 200 -1.82 6.20 3.79
N ASP A 201 -0.75 6.97 3.62
CA ASP A 201 0.24 7.11 4.69
C ASP A 201 -0.30 8.09 5.75
N VAL A 202 -0.67 7.52 6.89
CA VAL A 202 -1.26 8.25 8.01
C VAL A 202 -0.24 9.17 8.66
N GLY A 203 1.01 8.71 8.79
CA GLY A 203 2.08 9.49 9.41
C GLY A 203 2.40 10.74 8.61
N TRP A 204 2.58 10.61 7.31
CA TRP A 204 2.85 11.76 6.44
C TRP A 204 1.67 12.73 6.33
N ALA A 205 0.43 12.22 6.35
CA ALA A 205 -0.75 13.09 6.41
C ALA A 205 -0.78 13.90 7.72
N VAL A 206 -0.51 13.27 8.86
CA VAL A 206 -0.43 13.95 10.17
C VAL A 206 0.74 14.94 10.23
N ALA A 207 1.91 14.57 9.67
CA ALA A 207 3.05 15.48 9.59
C ALA A 207 2.74 16.73 8.74
N ALA A 208 1.90 16.60 7.72
CA ALA A 208 1.39 17.72 6.92
C ALA A 208 0.27 18.53 7.60
N GLY A 209 -0.13 18.17 8.83
CA GLY A 209 -1.20 18.84 9.57
C GLY A 209 -2.63 18.42 9.17
N GLU A 210 -2.79 17.31 8.47
CA GLU A 210 -4.09 16.83 8.01
C GLU A 210 -4.73 15.84 9.01
N ASP A 211 -6.06 15.83 9.05
CA ASP A 211 -6.84 14.83 9.81
C ASP A 211 -7.04 13.57 8.98
N SER A 212 -6.30 12.51 9.30
CA SER A 212 -6.38 11.22 8.60
C SER A 212 -7.78 10.58 8.69
N VAL A 213 -8.53 10.82 9.76
CA VAL A 213 -9.91 10.33 9.91
C VAL A 213 -10.84 11.07 8.95
N ALA A 214 -10.65 12.38 8.77
CA ALA A 214 -11.39 13.15 7.77
C ALA A 214 -11.08 12.68 6.35
N ILE A 215 -9.81 12.40 6.03
CA ILE A 215 -9.39 11.85 4.73
C ILE A 215 -10.05 10.47 4.49
N LEU A 216 -9.98 9.56 5.47
CA LEU A 216 -10.60 8.23 5.38
C LEU A 216 -12.11 8.30 5.08
N ASN A 217 -12.82 9.23 5.73
CA ASN A 217 -14.24 9.42 5.51
C ASN A 217 -14.54 10.05 4.14
N LYS A 218 -13.76 11.05 3.72
CA LYS A 218 -13.90 11.72 2.42
C LYS A 218 -13.70 10.75 1.26
N TYR A 219 -12.72 9.84 1.38
CA TYR A 219 -12.36 8.89 0.35
C TYR A 219 -12.81 7.45 0.65
N LYS A 220 -13.92 7.31 1.38
CA LYS A 220 -14.53 6.01 1.71
C LYS A 220 -14.68 5.12 0.46
N GLY A 221 -14.22 3.86 0.57
CA GLY A 221 -14.24 2.88 -0.52
C GLY A 221 -13.15 3.10 -1.59
N ARG A 222 -12.36 4.18 -1.51
CA ARG A 222 -11.22 4.42 -2.38
C ARG A 222 -9.89 4.11 -1.71
N VAL A 223 -9.79 4.25 -0.37
CA VAL A 223 -8.62 3.83 0.41
C VAL A 223 -8.65 2.32 0.55
N VAL A 224 -7.59 1.64 0.11
CA VAL A 224 -7.47 0.17 0.11
C VAL A 224 -6.45 -0.35 1.11
N ALA A 225 -5.46 0.48 1.44
CA ALA A 225 -4.39 0.16 2.38
C ALA A 225 -4.01 1.40 3.21
N LEU A 226 -3.42 1.17 4.37
CA LEU A 226 -2.76 2.20 5.19
C LEU A 226 -1.29 1.87 5.36
N HIS A 227 -0.43 2.90 5.30
CA HIS A 227 0.83 2.88 6.02
C HIS A 227 0.58 3.30 7.46
N VAL A 228 0.89 2.38 8.35
CA VAL A 228 0.79 2.56 9.81
C VAL A 228 2.15 3.06 10.29
N LYS A 229 2.37 4.36 10.09
CA LYS A 229 3.59 5.11 10.42
C LYS A 229 3.28 6.06 11.56
N ASP A 230 3.87 5.85 12.73
CA ASP A 230 3.63 6.70 13.90
C ASP A 230 4.66 7.84 13.99
N ILE A 231 4.18 9.00 14.42
CA ILE A 231 4.97 10.23 14.52
C ILE A 231 5.26 10.51 15.98
N GLY A 232 6.55 10.48 16.34
CA GLY A 232 7.01 10.78 17.70
C GLY A 232 7.04 12.26 17.99
N LYS A 233 7.49 13.07 17.01
CA LYS A 233 7.55 14.52 17.13
C LYS A 233 7.11 15.16 15.82
N LEU A 234 6.13 16.03 15.93
CA LEU A 234 5.75 16.95 14.84
C LEU A 234 6.72 18.13 14.78
N ASP A 235 6.94 18.66 13.60
CA ASP A 235 7.69 19.88 13.34
C ASP A 235 6.90 20.77 12.37
N ALA A 236 7.17 22.07 12.37
CA ALA A 236 6.59 23.00 11.42
C ALA A 236 7.01 22.70 9.97
N ASP A 237 8.18 22.08 9.81
CA ASP A 237 8.67 21.51 8.57
C ASP A 237 8.42 19.99 8.60
N PRO A 238 7.47 19.47 7.79
CA PRO A 238 7.13 18.05 7.78
C PRO A 238 8.32 17.11 7.53
N HIS A 239 9.35 17.57 6.81
CA HIS A 239 10.59 16.81 6.60
C HIS A 239 11.36 16.50 7.90
N LYS A 240 11.09 17.25 8.97
CA LYS A 240 11.73 17.08 10.28
C LYS A 240 10.87 16.30 11.27
N ALA A 241 9.68 15.87 10.86
CA ALA A 241 8.88 14.97 11.68
C ALA A 241 9.64 13.64 11.87
N THR A 242 9.65 13.15 13.11
CA THR A 242 10.37 11.91 13.42
C THR A 242 9.41 10.75 13.55
N THR A 243 9.76 9.62 12.93
CA THR A 243 8.98 8.39 13.04
C THR A 243 9.45 7.55 14.24
N VAL A 244 8.51 6.86 14.88
CA VAL A 244 8.77 5.98 16.03
C VAL A 244 8.02 4.67 15.88
N ALA A 245 8.27 3.72 16.78
CA ALA A 245 7.48 2.49 16.81
C ALA A 245 6.01 2.81 17.06
N VAL A 246 5.12 2.09 16.40
CA VAL A 246 3.67 2.31 16.50
C VAL A 246 3.19 2.10 17.93
N GLY A 247 2.46 3.08 18.43
CA GLY A 247 1.98 3.15 19.81
C GLY A 247 2.89 3.96 20.75
N GLU A 248 4.06 4.40 20.29
CA GLU A 248 4.94 5.32 21.04
C GLU A 248 4.82 6.77 20.54
N GLY A 249 4.06 7.01 19.50
CA GLY A 249 3.89 8.32 18.88
C GLY A 249 2.62 9.04 19.33
N THR A 250 2.18 9.96 18.48
CA THR A 250 1.09 10.89 18.77
C THR A 250 -0.25 10.51 18.15
N ILE A 251 -0.29 9.48 17.31
CA ILE A 251 -1.47 9.12 16.50
C ILE A 251 -2.39 8.21 17.31
N ASP A 252 -3.69 8.55 17.36
CA ASP A 252 -4.73 7.67 17.92
C ASP A 252 -5.05 6.53 16.95
N TRP A 253 -4.22 5.49 16.99
CA TRP A 253 -4.35 4.35 16.10
C TRP A 253 -5.66 3.58 16.27
N LYS A 254 -6.25 3.57 17.47
CA LYS A 254 -7.55 2.92 17.68
C LYS A 254 -8.64 3.63 16.86
N LYS A 255 -8.65 4.96 16.88
CA LYS A 255 -9.60 5.77 16.11
C LYS A 255 -9.35 5.64 14.62
N VAL A 256 -8.09 5.76 14.18
CA VAL A 256 -7.71 5.71 12.75
C VAL A 256 -8.04 4.34 12.16
N ILE A 257 -7.58 3.25 12.78
CA ILE A 257 -7.78 1.88 12.29
C ILE A 257 -9.27 1.49 12.34
N GLY A 258 -9.99 1.87 13.41
CA GLY A 258 -11.43 1.64 13.51
C GLY A 258 -12.20 2.34 12.38
N THR A 259 -11.83 3.59 12.05
CA THR A 259 -12.44 4.32 10.93
C THR A 259 -12.08 3.68 9.59
N ALA A 260 -10.81 3.32 9.39
CA ALA A 260 -10.34 2.67 8.17
C ALA A 260 -11.08 1.34 7.92
N HIS A 261 -11.20 0.51 8.96
CA HIS A 261 -11.94 -0.75 8.90
C HIS A 261 -13.41 -0.54 8.53
N ALA A 262 -14.11 0.39 9.20
CA ALA A 262 -15.50 0.75 8.91
C ALA A 262 -15.69 1.29 7.48
N ASN A 263 -14.64 1.86 6.87
CA ASN A 263 -14.61 2.35 5.50
C ASN A 263 -14.15 1.29 4.48
N GLY A 264 -13.83 0.07 4.91
CA GLY A 264 -13.52 -1.07 4.05
C GLY A 264 -12.04 -1.26 3.71
N VAL A 265 -11.12 -0.57 4.41
CA VAL A 265 -9.68 -0.80 4.30
C VAL A 265 -9.34 -2.19 4.81
N LYS A 266 -8.47 -2.91 4.08
CA LYS A 266 -8.16 -4.32 4.36
C LYS A 266 -6.71 -4.60 4.68
N HIS A 267 -5.79 -3.72 4.30
CA HIS A 267 -4.35 -3.92 4.42
C HIS A 267 -3.74 -2.80 5.25
N TYR A 268 -2.84 -3.17 6.16
CA TYR A 268 -2.23 -2.27 7.13
C TYR A 268 -0.74 -2.59 7.21
N PHE A 269 0.09 -1.73 6.59
CA PHE A 269 1.53 -1.95 6.52
C PHE A 269 2.24 -1.05 7.53
N TYR A 270 2.89 -1.67 8.52
CA TYR A 270 3.82 -0.94 9.37
C TYR A 270 4.94 -0.35 8.52
N GLU A 271 5.21 0.92 8.72
CA GLU A 271 6.37 1.58 8.17
C GLU A 271 6.98 2.56 9.18
N GLN A 272 8.32 2.56 9.25
CA GLN A 272 9.12 3.53 9.97
C GLN A 272 10.31 3.91 9.12
N GLU A 273 10.66 5.19 9.10
CA GLU A 273 11.76 5.73 8.31
C GLU A 273 12.87 6.28 9.22
N GLU A 274 14.09 6.34 8.67
CA GLU A 274 15.23 6.94 9.37
C GLU A 274 15.02 8.45 9.65
N PRO A 275 15.64 8.99 10.72
CA PRO A 275 16.60 8.32 11.60
C PRO A 275 15.94 7.47 12.69
N PHE A 276 16.46 6.26 12.91
CA PHE A 276 15.96 5.37 13.96
C PHE A 276 16.60 5.68 15.32
N THR A 277 15.79 5.68 16.37
CA THR A 277 16.26 5.89 17.77
C THR A 277 16.73 4.59 18.43
N ARG A 278 16.48 3.44 17.80
CA ARG A 278 16.87 2.08 18.24
C ARG A 278 17.01 1.15 17.02
N PRO A 279 17.54 -0.07 17.19
CA PRO A 279 17.55 -1.06 16.10
C PRO A 279 16.16 -1.27 15.53
N ILE A 280 16.01 -1.21 14.21
CA ILE A 280 14.68 -1.21 13.54
C ILE A 280 13.87 -2.49 13.82
N MET A 281 14.52 -3.63 13.98
CA MET A 281 13.85 -4.89 14.33
C MET A 281 13.22 -4.87 15.74
N GLU A 282 13.77 -4.05 16.66
CA GLU A 282 13.17 -3.81 17.97
C GLU A 282 11.93 -2.93 17.84
N SER A 283 11.99 -1.85 17.06
CA SER A 283 10.83 -1.02 16.73
C SER A 283 9.73 -1.84 16.05
N ALA A 284 10.10 -2.73 15.10
CA ALA A 284 9.16 -3.62 14.44
C ALA A 284 8.46 -4.57 15.43
N LYS A 285 9.19 -5.08 16.44
CA LYS A 285 8.60 -5.89 17.50
C LYS A 285 7.59 -5.11 18.34
N ILE A 286 7.97 -3.90 18.80
CA ILE A 286 7.08 -3.03 19.59
C ILE A 286 5.81 -2.72 18.80
N SER A 287 5.95 -2.36 17.53
CA SER A 287 4.83 -2.06 16.64
C SER A 287 3.91 -3.25 16.44
N ALA A 288 4.48 -4.44 16.20
CA ALA A 288 3.70 -5.68 16.06
C ALA A 288 2.95 -6.03 17.35
N ASP A 289 3.62 -5.92 18.51
CA ASP A 289 3.03 -6.18 19.83
C ASP A 289 1.86 -5.22 20.13
N TYR A 290 1.99 -3.94 19.75
CA TYR A 290 0.93 -2.96 19.90
C TYR A 290 -0.25 -3.26 18.96
N LEU A 291 0.00 -3.38 17.66
CA LEU A 291 -1.02 -3.59 16.63
C LEU A 291 -1.78 -4.91 16.83
N SER A 292 -1.10 -5.96 17.31
CA SER A 292 -1.74 -7.27 17.60
C SER A 292 -2.80 -7.22 18.70
N LYS A 293 -2.82 -6.17 19.52
CA LYS A 293 -3.78 -5.95 20.60
C LYS A 293 -4.98 -5.10 20.17
N LEU A 294 -4.86 -4.41 19.02
CA LEU A 294 -5.98 -3.63 18.49
C LEU A 294 -7.06 -4.57 17.94
N THR A 295 -8.29 -4.28 18.33
CA THR A 295 -9.49 -4.94 17.82
C THR A 295 -10.37 -3.92 17.10
N VAL A 296 -10.99 -4.31 16.00
CA VAL A 296 -11.86 -3.49 15.14
C VAL A 296 -13.28 -4.07 15.09
#